data_bf2c50b6c694e48d79c6ccf74fa3ce05
#
_entry.id   bf2c50b6c694e48d79c6ccf74fa3ce05
#
_cell.length_a   1.000
_cell.length_b   1.000
_cell.length_c   1.000
_cell.angle_alpha   90.00
_cell.angle_beta   90.00
_cell.angle_gamma   90.00
#
_symmetry.space_group_name_H-M   'P 1'
#
loop_
_entity.id
_entity.type
_entity.pdbx_description
1 polymer ?
#
loop_
_entity_poly.entity_id
_entity_poly.type
_entity_poly.pdbx_seq_one_letter_code
_entity_poly.pdbx_strand_id
1 'polypeptide(L)'
;MSNLMRNVPRKLTITMWDFSWYTMTQEGEPYSDLEARFKEAVERGYNTIRICAMPFMLFTADGKRPGPLEFANLGEVGQRTRWYNCRGGAVLDGHAHLLELFKQAKAHNCYIMLSSWEYQQSPSFLAHAELRDKLAAIPPKERFMAIAKSMDQLIRFVTAEGYRSQIIYTELHNELEFGQLNAVGTSEGIAETNVPALIEAMQPYVEEAIEYLRQCHPDIMMTASYTLNEAYPKAYVARNMQVAHFHLYIKGVLNELMEAAALDDELAPFPNPFVQSLLREDAPPFTKWTLPPGQNWRMEGNPVGMRLIYLHDWVDPDQWDLFLYDRYGDHKMAMLQKADTRLEEIHEWTRHSGIPIVIGEGYVGYTPLHAQFEEGPVGKFIAEYVLRKGMALGFWGMTLCSNCAPHHPFWNDIAWQRKWNQFILNSD
;
A
#
# COMPACT_ATOMS: atom_id res chain seq x y z
N MET A 1 26.17 10.32 6.42
CA MET A 1 24.87 10.73 5.92
C MET A 1 25.05 11.46 4.60
N SER A 2 24.35 11.04 3.56
CA SER A 2 24.43 11.69 2.24
C SER A 2 23.93 13.13 2.33
N ASN A 3 24.37 14.01 1.41
CA ASN A 3 23.87 15.38 1.30
C ASN A 3 22.33 15.45 1.20
N LEU A 4 21.69 14.38 0.74
CA LEU A 4 20.24 14.23 0.60
C LEU A 4 19.48 14.30 1.93
N MET A 5 20.10 13.84 3.03
CA MET A 5 19.45 13.87 4.37
C MET A 5 19.52 15.23 5.09
N ARG A 6 20.23 16.22 4.54
CA ARG A 6 20.42 17.51 5.22
C ARG A 6 19.18 18.40 5.27
N ASN A 7 18.28 18.24 4.31
CA ASN A 7 17.12 19.12 4.14
C ASN A 7 15.78 18.38 4.30
N VAL A 8 15.80 17.19 4.92
CA VAL A 8 14.58 16.40 5.17
C VAL A 8 14.24 16.40 6.66
N PRO A 9 12.99 16.14 7.04
CA PRO A 9 12.59 16.03 8.44
C PRO A 9 13.41 14.98 9.19
N ARG A 10 13.63 15.20 10.47
CA ARG A 10 14.33 14.25 11.33
C ARG A 10 13.60 12.92 11.43
N LYS A 11 12.28 12.95 11.44
CA LYS A 11 11.39 11.77 11.46
C LYS A 11 10.20 11.99 10.52
N LEU A 12 9.71 10.89 9.95
CA LEU A 12 8.50 10.87 9.13
C LEU A 12 7.37 10.19 9.88
N THR A 13 6.22 10.86 9.93
CA THR A 13 4.94 10.33 10.37
C THR A 13 4.05 10.19 9.14
N ILE A 14 3.78 8.95 8.74
CA ILE A 14 3.26 8.62 7.42
C ILE A 14 1.79 8.21 7.52
N THR A 15 0.93 8.81 6.68
CA THR A 15 -0.41 8.29 6.37
C THR A 15 -0.45 7.84 4.93
N MET A 16 -1.06 6.68 4.67
CA MET A 16 -1.14 6.09 3.35
C MET A 16 -2.50 6.42 2.72
N TRP A 17 -2.49 7.30 1.73
CA TRP A 17 -3.70 7.60 0.95
C TRP A 17 -3.85 6.69 -0.27
N ASP A 18 -2.86 5.85 -0.52
CA ASP A 18 -2.76 4.86 -1.60
C ASP A 18 -3.25 5.39 -2.96
N PHE A 19 -4.14 4.67 -3.65
CA PHE A 19 -4.85 5.11 -4.84
C PHE A 19 -6.22 5.74 -4.51
N SER A 20 -6.68 5.68 -3.26
CA SER A 20 -8.00 6.19 -2.85
C SER A 20 -8.10 7.70 -2.99
N TRP A 21 -6.97 8.42 -2.88
CA TRP A 21 -6.93 9.86 -3.06
C TRP A 21 -7.43 10.35 -4.43
N TYR A 22 -7.48 9.49 -5.45
CA TYR A 22 -8.04 9.82 -6.77
C TYR A 22 -9.29 8.99 -7.13
N THR A 23 -9.56 7.86 -6.49
CA THR A 23 -10.77 7.08 -6.74
C THR A 23 -11.98 7.54 -5.92
N MET A 24 -11.75 8.24 -4.80
CA MET A 24 -12.79 8.68 -3.86
C MET A 24 -12.92 10.20 -3.83
N THR A 25 -13.19 10.80 -4.98
CA THR A 25 -13.17 12.25 -5.21
C THR A 25 -14.54 12.87 -5.47
N GLN A 26 -15.61 12.08 -5.51
CA GLN A 26 -16.96 12.60 -5.70
C GLN A 26 -17.46 13.35 -4.46
N GLU A 27 -18.49 14.17 -4.64
CA GLU A 27 -19.12 14.91 -3.54
C GLU A 27 -19.47 13.99 -2.37
N GLY A 28 -19.03 14.35 -1.18
CA GLY A 28 -19.20 13.58 0.05
C GLY A 28 -18.20 12.44 0.25
N GLU A 29 -17.30 12.19 -0.71
CA GLU A 29 -16.20 11.25 -0.53
C GLU A 29 -14.98 11.92 0.12
N PRO A 30 -14.09 11.12 0.77
CA PRO A 30 -13.00 11.67 1.58
C PRO A 30 -12.10 12.67 0.86
N TYR A 31 -11.78 12.44 -0.41
CA TYR A 31 -10.82 13.24 -1.14
C TYR A 31 -11.45 14.25 -2.12
N SER A 32 -12.74 14.54 -1.96
CA SER A 32 -13.40 15.64 -2.68
C SER A 32 -12.88 17.01 -2.23
N ASP A 33 -12.30 17.12 -1.03
CA ASP A 33 -11.69 18.32 -0.47
C ASP A 33 -10.30 17.98 0.13
N LEU A 34 -9.26 18.18 -0.68
CA LEU A 34 -7.89 17.91 -0.27
C LEU A 34 -7.39 18.87 0.82
N GLU A 35 -7.83 20.14 0.83
CA GLU A 35 -7.45 21.10 1.88
C GLU A 35 -7.90 20.58 3.24
N ALA A 36 -9.17 20.16 3.35
CA ALA A 36 -9.70 19.60 4.59
C ALA A 36 -8.90 18.34 5.01
N ARG A 37 -8.53 17.47 4.06
CA ARG A 37 -7.75 16.25 4.36
C ARG A 37 -6.35 16.56 4.87
N PHE A 38 -5.65 17.54 4.30
CA PHE A 38 -4.34 17.97 4.81
C PHE A 38 -4.44 18.59 6.21
N LYS A 39 -5.45 19.39 6.43
CA LYS A 39 -5.74 20.00 7.76
C LYS A 39 -5.91 18.91 8.83
N GLU A 40 -6.71 17.90 8.53
CA GLU A 40 -6.91 16.75 9.41
C GLU A 40 -5.64 15.93 9.61
N ALA A 41 -4.84 15.71 8.55
CA ALA A 41 -3.57 15.00 8.68
C ALA A 41 -2.61 15.71 9.63
N VAL A 42 -2.43 17.03 9.48
CA VAL A 42 -1.60 17.84 10.37
C VAL A 42 -2.15 17.85 11.80
N GLU A 43 -3.48 17.92 11.98
CA GLU A 43 -4.11 17.83 13.30
C GLU A 43 -3.76 16.51 14.01
N ARG A 44 -3.65 15.41 13.27
CA ARG A 44 -3.25 14.08 13.78
C ARG A 44 -1.74 13.93 13.93
N GLY A 45 -0.96 14.93 13.53
CA GLY A 45 0.50 14.94 13.65
C GLY A 45 1.24 14.27 12.50
N TYR A 46 0.58 14.04 11.36
CA TYR A 46 1.26 13.56 10.15
C TYR A 46 2.02 14.68 9.45
N ASN A 47 3.19 14.35 8.92
CA ASN A 47 3.99 15.26 8.10
C ASN A 47 4.28 14.68 6.71
N THR A 48 3.87 13.46 6.42
CA THR A 48 4.13 12.77 5.15
C THR A 48 2.91 11.99 4.68
N ILE A 49 2.56 12.21 3.42
CA ILE A 49 1.45 11.52 2.74
C ILE A 49 2.05 10.58 1.69
N ARG A 50 1.76 9.29 1.77
CA ARG A 50 2.14 8.30 0.73
C ARG A 50 0.97 8.09 -0.23
N ILE A 51 1.24 8.24 -1.52
CA ILE A 51 0.24 8.09 -2.58
C ILE A 51 0.70 7.15 -3.68
N CYS A 52 -0.24 6.49 -4.35
CA CYS A 52 -0.06 6.05 -5.73
C CYS A 52 -0.05 7.30 -6.60
N ALA A 53 1.11 7.61 -7.17
CA ALA A 53 1.32 8.85 -7.93
C ALA A 53 0.74 8.79 -9.34
N MET A 54 0.23 7.66 -9.77
CA MET A 54 -0.37 7.43 -11.10
C MET A 54 0.58 7.76 -12.28
N PRO A 55 1.87 7.40 -12.27
CA PRO A 55 2.78 7.87 -13.31
C PRO A 55 2.34 7.48 -14.72
N PHE A 56 1.87 6.26 -14.97
CA PHE A 56 1.37 5.86 -16.28
C PHE A 56 -0.01 6.41 -16.65
N MET A 57 -0.84 6.70 -15.65
CA MET A 57 -2.16 7.25 -15.86
C MET A 57 -2.07 8.73 -16.24
N LEU A 58 -1.03 9.43 -15.76
CA LEU A 58 -0.81 10.84 -16.02
C LEU A 58 0.17 11.12 -17.17
N PHE A 59 1.17 10.26 -17.34
CA PHE A 59 2.20 10.43 -18.35
C PHE A 59 2.56 9.09 -18.99
N THR A 60 2.61 9.06 -20.30
CA THR A 60 3.24 7.94 -21.01
C THR A 60 4.76 8.08 -20.95
N ALA A 61 5.49 6.98 -21.18
CA ALA A 61 6.96 6.99 -21.15
C ALA A 61 7.60 7.98 -22.16
N ASP A 62 6.88 8.38 -23.21
CA ASP A 62 7.28 9.40 -24.17
C ASP A 62 6.83 10.83 -23.78
N GLY A 63 6.31 11.01 -22.57
CA GLY A 63 5.91 12.29 -22.00
C GLY A 63 4.56 12.84 -22.47
N LYS A 64 3.80 12.09 -23.25
CA LYS A 64 2.43 12.48 -23.60
C LYS A 64 1.53 12.41 -22.37
N ARG A 65 0.56 13.33 -22.31
CA ARG A 65 -0.47 13.33 -21.27
C ARG A 65 -1.70 12.60 -21.79
N PRO A 66 -2.10 11.47 -21.18
CA PRO A 66 -3.41 10.88 -21.41
C PRO A 66 -4.52 11.88 -21.09
N GLY A 67 -5.74 11.59 -21.57
CA GLY A 67 -6.92 12.37 -21.23
C GLY A 67 -7.32 12.25 -19.76
N PRO A 68 -8.52 12.75 -19.40
CA PRO A 68 -9.04 12.60 -18.05
C PRO A 68 -9.10 11.13 -17.62
N LEU A 69 -8.95 10.89 -16.32
CA LEU A 69 -9.14 9.58 -15.72
C LEU A 69 -10.64 9.31 -15.56
N GLU A 70 -11.14 8.29 -16.21
CA GLU A 70 -12.51 7.82 -16.05
C GLU A 70 -12.50 6.54 -15.22
N PHE A 71 -13.16 6.58 -14.04
CA PHE A 71 -13.24 5.43 -13.16
C PHE A 71 -14.49 4.61 -13.47
N ALA A 72 -14.36 3.28 -13.43
CA ALA A 72 -15.48 2.38 -13.55
C ALA A 72 -16.51 2.66 -12.46
N ASN A 73 -17.78 2.36 -12.75
CA ASN A 73 -18.79 2.34 -11.69
C ASN A 73 -18.51 1.12 -10.81
N LEU A 74 -17.91 1.36 -9.64
CA LEU A 74 -17.50 0.30 -8.73
C LEU A 74 -18.66 -0.23 -7.89
N GLY A 75 -19.76 0.52 -7.82
CA GLY A 75 -20.98 0.15 -7.10
C GLY A 75 -20.84 0.20 -5.58
N GLU A 76 -21.96 0.06 -4.90
CA GLU A 76 -21.99 0.00 -3.43
C GLU A 76 -21.78 -1.43 -2.92
N VAL A 77 -22.12 -2.43 -3.72
CA VAL A 77 -22.02 -3.85 -3.36
C VAL A 77 -20.62 -4.34 -3.64
N GLY A 78 -20.05 -5.04 -2.72
CA GLY A 78 -18.72 -5.59 -2.88
C GLY A 78 -17.59 -4.69 -2.40
N GLN A 79 -17.91 -3.53 -1.89
CA GLN A 79 -16.95 -2.58 -1.31
C GLN A 79 -16.69 -2.83 0.18
N ARG A 80 -16.81 -4.08 0.62
CA ARG A 80 -16.71 -4.43 2.04
C ARG A 80 -15.30 -4.71 2.50
N THR A 81 -14.34 -4.66 1.59
CA THR A 81 -12.94 -4.52 1.92
C THR A 81 -12.59 -3.03 1.98
N ARG A 82 -11.76 -2.63 2.92
CA ARG A 82 -11.46 -1.22 3.20
C ARG A 82 -10.90 -0.48 2.00
N TRP A 83 -10.04 -1.12 1.20
CA TRP A 83 -9.42 -0.47 0.04
C TRP A 83 -10.36 -0.19 -1.13
N TYR A 84 -11.46 -0.90 -1.21
CA TYR A 84 -12.39 -0.80 -2.33
C TYR A 84 -13.69 -0.11 -1.95
N ASN A 85 -13.73 0.56 -0.80
CA ASN A 85 -14.92 1.28 -0.34
C ASN A 85 -15.07 2.61 -1.08
N CYS A 86 -15.23 2.56 -2.40
CA CYS A 86 -15.43 3.72 -3.26
C CYS A 86 -16.55 3.47 -4.26
N ARG A 87 -17.29 4.53 -4.63
CA ARG A 87 -18.43 4.42 -5.56
C ARG A 87 -17.98 4.25 -7.01
N GLY A 88 -16.88 4.87 -7.37
CA GLY A 88 -16.44 4.97 -8.76
C GLY A 88 -17.33 5.86 -9.61
N GLY A 89 -17.26 5.72 -10.94
CA GLY A 89 -18.07 6.50 -11.89
C GLY A 89 -17.64 7.96 -12.03
N ALA A 90 -16.53 8.37 -11.42
CA ALA A 90 -16.01 9.73 -11.52
C ALA A 90 -15.16 9.92 -12.77
N VAL A 91 -15.13 11.18 -13.27
CA VAL A 91 -14.18 11.65 -14.28
C VAL A 91 -13.28 12.69 -13.60
N LEU A 92 -11.97 12.45 -13.60
CA LEU A 92 -11.01 13.27 -12.89
C LEU A 92 -9.94 13.83 -13.83
N ASP A 93 -9.70 15.15 -13.80
CA ASP A 93 -8.46 15.72 -14.30
C ASP A 93 -7.32 15.37 -13.32
N GLY A 94 -6.62 14.26 -13.60
CA GLY A 94 -5.56 13.76 -12.74
C GLY A 94 -4.38 14.70 -12.58
N HIS A 95 -4.05 15.52 -13.61
CA HIS A 95 -2.98 16.51 -13.53
C HIS A 95 -3.36 17.66 -12.60
N ALA A 96 -4.57 18.20 -12.75
CA ALA A 96 -5.06 19.27 -11.87
C ALA A 96 -5.17 18.79 -10.43
N HIS A 97 -5.66 17.56 -10.21
CA HIS A 97 -5.80 16.96 -8.89
C HIS A 97 -4.43 16.71 -8.21
N LEU A 98 -3.44 16.25 -8.98
CA LEU A 98 -2.06 16.08 -8.48
C LEU A 98 -1.45 17.44 -8.07
N LEU A 99 -1.64 18.48 -8.86
CA LEU A 99 -1.15 19.83 -8.53
C LEU A 99 -1.85 20.38 -7.28
N GLU A 100 -3.15 20.18 -7.12
CA GLU A 100 -3.87 20.58 -5.91
C GLU A 100 -3.34 19.84 -4.69
N LEU A 101 -3.06 18.53 -4.79
CA LEU A 101 -2.44 17.76 -3.71
C LEU A 101 -1.09 18.37 -3.29
N PHE A 102 -0.21 18.67 -4.24
CA PHE A 102 1.08 19.30 -3.94
C PHE A 102 0.96 20.73 -3.40
N LYS A 103 0.00 21.50 -3.89
CA LYS A 103 -0.32 22.82 -3.36
C LYS A 103 -0.73 22.75 -1.89
N GLN A 104 -1.61 21.82 -1.56
CA GLN A 104 -2.03 21.62 -0.17
C GLN A 104 -0.90 21.06 0.70
N ALA A 105 -0.08 20.16 0.19
CA ALA A 105 1.12 19.69 0.89
C ALA A 105 2.04 20.85 1.26
N LYS A 106 2.29 21.79 0.34
CA LYS A 106 3.09 22.97 0.57
C LYS A 106 2.44 23.92 1.59
N ALA A 107 1.14 24.17 1.48
CA ALA A 107 0.40 25.05 2.38
C ALA A 107 0.41 24.54 3.83
N HIS A 108 0.44 23.23 4.01
CA HIS A 108 0.39 22.58 5.33
C HIS A 108 1.75 22.03 5.80
N ASN A 109 2.86 22.36 5.11
CA ASN A 109 4.21 21.89 5.43
C ASN A 109 4.32 20.36 5.49
N CYS A 110 3.58 19.66 4.63
CA CYS A 110 3.64 18.22 4.47
C CYS A 110 4.51 17.83 3.29
N TYR A 111 5.01 16.61 3.35
CA TYR A 111 5.75 15.97 2.27
C TYR A 111 4.90 14.92 1.56
N ILE A 112 5.22 14.66 0.30
CA ILE A 112 4.61 13.62 -0.51
C ILE A 112 5.65 12.53 -0.79
N MET A 113 5.30 11.30 -0.49
CA MET A 113 5.99 10.11 -0.93
C MET A 113 5.29 9.60 -2.17
N LEU A 114 5.98 9.66 -3.30
CA LEU A 114 5.46 9.18 -4.58
C LEU A 114 5.69 7.68 -4.72
N SER A 115 4.66 6.93 -5.08
CA SER A 115 4.74 5.52 -5.41
C SER A 115 3.90 5.20 -6.66
N SER A 116 3.95 3.96 -7.15
CA SER A 116 3.14 3.43 -8.23
C SER A 116 2.51 2.11 -7.80
N TRP A 117 1.28 1.86 -8.24
CA TRP A 117 0.55 0.59 -8.08
C TRP A 117 0.04 0.06 -9.42
N GLU A 118 0.51 0.62 -10.55
CA GLU A 118 -0.09 0.33 -11.85
C GLU A 118 0.11 -1.08 -12.34
N TYR A 119 1.13 -1.79 -11.87
CA TYR A 119 1.28 -3.22 -12.13
C TYR A 119 0.65 -4.12 -11.07
N GLN A 120 -0.15 -3.53 -10.17
CA GLN A 120 -0.98 -4.25 -9.18
C GLN A 120 -2.46 -3.89 -9.36
N GLN A 121 -2.96 -2.88 -8.61
CA GLN A 121 -4.39 -2.62 -8.46
C GLN A 121 -4.91 -1.43 -9.27
N SER A 122 -4.14 -0.33 -9.36
CA SER A 122 -4.73 0.95 -9.74
C SER A 122 -5.35 1.00 -11.14
N PRO A 123 -4.83 0.35 -12.19
CA PRO A 123 -5.48 0.37 -13.49
C PRO A 123 -6.83 -0.35 -13.53
N SER A 124 -7.08 -1.25 -12.58
CA SER A 124 -8.33 -2.01 -12.52
C SER A 124 -9.54 -1.14 -12.17
N PHE A 125 -9.32 0.03 -11.60
CA PHE A 125 -10.39 0.98 -11.28
C PHE A 125 -10.84 1.84 -12.48
N LEU A 126 -10.10 1.82 -13.59
CA LEU A 126 -10.43 2.62 -14.78
C LEU A 126 -11.61 2.02 -15.53
N ALA A 127 -12.49 2.89 -16.07
CA ALA A 127 -13.64 2.49 -16.88
C ALA A 127 -13.22 1.79 -18.19
N HIS A 128 -12.05 2.14 -18.71
CA HIS A 128 -11.51 1.60 -19.95
C HIS A 128 -10.30 0.71 -19.71
N ALA A 129 -10.37 -0.52 -20.15
CA ALA A 129 -9.30 -1.51 -19.99
C ALA A 129 -8.03 -1.20 -20.82
N GLU A 130 -8.12 -0.28 -21.77
CA GLU A 130 -7.04 0.01 -22.74
C GLU A 130 -5.70 0.37 -22.11
N LEU A 131 -5.70 1.13 -21.00
CA LEU A 131 -4.45 1.46 -20.32
C LEU A 131 -3.84 0.21 -19.70
N ARG A 132 -4.65 -0.60 -19.04
CA ARG A 132 -4.22 -1.88 -18.45
C ARG A 132 -3.63 -2.80 -19.51
N ASP A 133 -4.30 -2.90 -20.68
CA ASP A 133 -3.82 -3.72 -21.79
C ASP A 133 -2.50 -3.17 -22.35
N LYS A 134 -2.35 -1.86 -22.47
CA LYS A 134 -1.09 -1.21 -22.88
C LYS A 134 0.04 -1.49 -21.90
N LEU A 135 -0.22 -1.43 -20.59
CA LEU A 135 0.77 -1.75 -19.57
C LEU A 135 1.17 -3.24 -19.62
N ALA A 136 0.18 -4.12 -19.76
CA ALA A 136 0.42 -5.56 -19.87
C ALA A 136 1.20 -5.95 -21.14
N ALA A 137 1.02 -5.20 -22.24
CA ALA A 137 1.72 -5.40 -23.49
C ALA A 137 3.20 -5.01 -23.46
N ILE A 138 3.64 -4.21 -22.46
CA ILE A 138 5.06 -3.90 -22.29
C ILE A 138 5.79 -5.19 -21.88
N PRO A 139 6.89 -5.56 -22.58
CA PRO A 139 7.66 -6.75 -22.24
C PRO A 139 8.07 -6.73 -20.76
N PRO A 140 7.97 -7.85 -20.03
CA PRO A 140 8.21 -7.88 -18.57
C PRO A 140 9.48 -7.17 -18.12
N LYS A 141 10.59 -7.40 -18.79
CA LYS A 141 11.90 -6.80 -18.47
C LYS A 141 11.97 -5.28 -18.70
N GLU A 142 11.11 -4.74 -19.56
CA GLU A 142 11.07 -3.32 -19.89
C GLU A 142 10.13 -2.51 -18.97
N ARG A 143 9.25 -3.18 -18.20
CA ARG A 143 8.23 -2.54 -17.36
C ARG A 143 8.84 -1.58 -16.33
N PHE A 144 9.93 -1.99 -15.69
CA PHE A 144 10.60 -1.17 -14.66
C PHE A 144 11.13 0.16 -15.21
N MET A 145 11.78 0.10 -16.38
CA MET A 145 12.25 1.31 -17.05
C MET A 145 11.08 2.17 -17.57
N ALA A 146 10.00 1.56 -18.00
CA ALA A 146 8.79 2.29 -18.41
C ALA A 146 8.16 3.04 -17.23
N ILE A 147 8.06 2.41 -16.05
CA ILE A 147 7.64 3.08 -14.80
C ILE A 147 8.56 4.26 -14.51
N ALA A 148 9.88 4.03 -14.52
CA ALA A 148 10.86 5.06 -14.20
C ALA A 148 10.74 6.28 -15.13
N LYS A 149 10.56 6.06 -16.44
CA LYS A 149 10.38 7.14 -17.41
C LYS A 149 9.08 7.92 -17.19
N SER A 150 7.98 7.26 -16.88
CA SER A 150 6.71 7.93 -16.56
C SER A 150 6.81 8.69 -15.24
N MET A 151 7.49 8.12 -14.24
CA MET A 151 7.76 8.79 -12.95
C MET A 151 8.67 10.02 -13.13
N ASP A 152 9.69 9.95 -13.99
CA ASP A 152 10.53 11.11 -14.35
C ASP A 152 9.67 12.26 -14.91
N GLN A 153 8.73 11.97 -15.82
CA GLN A 153 7.82 12.98 -16.37
C GLN A 153 6.94 13.60 -15.29
N LEU A 154 6.41 12.78 -14.37
CA LEU A 154 5.61 13.27 -13.25
C LEU A 154 6.42 14.19 -12.34
N ILE A 155 7.63 13.80 -11.96
CA ILE A 155 8.51 14.60 -11.11
C ILE A 155 8.86 15.92 -11.79
N ARG A 156 9.17 15.92 -13.09
CA ARG A 156 9.41 17.13 -13.87
C ARG A 156 8.19 18.05 -13.88
N PHE A 157 7.01 17.49 -14.06
CA PHE A 157 5.75 18.23 -14.08
C PHE A 157 5.52 18.97 -12.76
N VAL A 158 5.57 18.28 -11.62
CA VAL A 158 5.36 18.93 -10.31
C VAL A 158 6.51 19.88 -9.95
N THR A 159 7.71 19.63 -10.46
CA THR A 159 8.88 20.51 -10.30
C THR A 159 8.71 21.83 -11.05
N ALA A 160 8.19 21.79 -12.28
CA ALA A 160 7.92 22.98 -13.08
C ALA A 160 6.92 23.93 -12.41
N GLU A 161 5.99 23.38 -11.62
CA GLU A 161 5.02 24.14 -10.82
C GLU A 161 5.55 24.57 -9.43
N GLY A 162 6.82 24.33 -9.16
CA GLY A 162 7.48 24.78 -7.93
C GLY A 162 7.23 23.93 -6.68
N TYR A 163 6.90 22.65 -6.86
CA TYR A 163 6.58 21.73 -5.75
C TYR A 163 7.66 20.68 -5.47
N ARG A 164 8.85 20.79 -6.07
CA ARG A 164 9.90 19.80 -5.90
C ARG A 164 10.27 19.54 -4.43
N SER A 165 10.28 20.58 -3.60
CA SER A 165 10.62 20.49 -2.18
C SER A 165 9.62 19.66 -1.34
N GLN A 166 8.45 19.41 -1.84
CA GLN A 166 7.44 18.58 -1.19
C GLN A 166 7.65 17.09 -1.45
N ILE A 167 8.48 16.69 -2.42
CA ILE A 167 8.79 15.27 -2.65
C ILE A 167 9.84 14.85 -1.63
N ILE A 168 9.47 13.97 -0.68
CA ILE A 168 10.39 13.46 0.34
C ILE A 168 11.30 12.38 -0.21
N TYR A 169 10.75 11.44 -0.94
CA TYR A 169 11.42 10.44 -1.75
C TYR A 169 10.44 9.79 -2.72
N THR A 170 10.95 9.03 -3.67
CA THR A 170 10.17 8.34 -4.70
C THR A 170 10.42 6.84 -4.62
N GLU A 171 9.35 6.10 -4.55
CA GLU A 171 9.29 4.66 -4.61
C GLU A 171 8.90 4.25 -6.04
N LEU A 172 9.74 3.43 -6.69
CA LEU A 172 9.51 3.02 -8.07
C LEU A 172 8.16 2.31 -8.24
N HIS A 173 7.87 1.37 -7.36
CA HIS A 173 6.61 0.65 -7.34
C HIS A 173 6.39 0.01 -5.96
N ASN A 174 5.12 -0.13 -5.60
CA ASN A 174 4.68 -0.81 -4.39
C ASN A 174 4.92 -2.30 -4.47
N GLU A 175 5.48 -2.91 -3.42
CA GLU A 175 5.59 -4.36 -3.24
C GLU A 175 5.91 -5.12 -4.53
N LEU A 176 7.15 -4.96 -5.01
CA LEU A 176 7.59 -5.45 -6.32
C LEU A 176 7.35 -6.95 -6.56
N GLU A 177 7.33 -7.74 -5.49
CA GLU A 177 7.12 -9.18 -5.54
C GLU A 177 5.69 -9.59 -5.91
N PHE A 178 4.74 -8.66 -5.86
CA PHE A 178 3.34 -8.93 -6.19
C PHE A 178 2.90 -8.26 -7.49
N GLY A 179 1.87 -8.83 -8.11
CA GLY A 179 1.29 -8.31 -9.34
C GLY A 179 2.10 -8.63 -10.59
N GLN A 180 1.91 -7.84 -11.63
CA GLN A 180 2.40 -8.17 -12.98
C GLN A 180 3.91 -7.97 -13.18
N LEU A 181 4.62 -7.34 -12.23
CA LEU A 181 6.09 -7.17 -12.33
C LEU A 181 6.82 -8.50 -12.15
N ASN A 182 6.24 -9.45 -11.41
CA ASN A 182 6.80 -10.79 -11.25
C ASN A 182 6.86 -11.59 -12.56
N ALA A 183 6.20 -11.12 -13.62
CA ALA A 183 6.27 -11.72 -14.96
C ALA A 183 7.69 -11.85 -15.50
N VAL A 184 8.66 -11.10 -15.00
CA VAL A 184 10.09 -11.29 -15.32
C VAL A 184 10.53 -12.71 -14.96
N GLY A 185 10.24 -13.17 -13.76
CA GLY A 185 10.62 -14.49 -13.29
C GLY A 185 9.65 -15.59 -13.76
N THR A 186 8.33 -15.34 -13.71
CA THR A 186 7.34 -16.36 -14.11
C THR A 186 7.41 -16.69 -15.60
N SER A 187 7.76 -15.74 -16.46
CA SER A 187 8.02 -16.01 -17.89
C SER A 187 9.28 -16.87 -18.13
N GLU A 188 10.17 -16.95 -17.16
CA GLU A 188 11.36 -17.81 -17.16
C GLU A 188 11.12 -19.15 -16.41
N GLY A 189 9.88 -19.41 -15.97
CA GLY A 189 9.49 -20.66 -15.32
C GLY A 189 9.63 -20.67 -13.80
N ILE A 190 9.89 -19.54 -13.17
CA ILE A 190 9.90 -19.43 -11.71
C ILE A 190 8.45 -19.48 -11.22
N ALA A 191 8.17 -20.35 -10.26
CA ALA A 191 6.83 -20.45 -9.68
C ALA A 191 6.47 -19.17 -8.89
N GLU A 192 5.22 -18.72 -9.00
CA GLU A 192 4.73 -17.51 -8.28
C GLU A 192 4.89 -17.61 -6.76
N THR A 193 4.85 -18.82 -6.21
CA THR A 193 5.10 -19.09 -4.80
C THR A 193 6.56 -18.97 -4.38
N ASN A 194 7.50 -18.96 -5.34
CA ASN A 194 8.93 -18.80 -5.04
C ASN A 194 9.33 -17.32 -5.04
N VAL A 195 8.78 -16.56 -4.09
CA VAL A 195 8.99 -15.12 -3.94
C VAL A 195 10.47 -14.71 -3.92
N PRO A 196 11.38 -15.40 -3.18
CA PRO A 196 12.80 -15.04 -3.21
C PRO A 196 13.42 -15.07 -4.61
N ALA A 197 13.14 -16.11 -5.39
CA ALA A 197 13.68 -16.23 -6.75
C ALA A 197 13.06 -15.19 -7.72
N LEU A 198 11.78 -14.82 -7.51
CA LEU A 198 11.16 -13.74 -8.27
C LEU A 198 11.83 -12.39 -7.99
N ILE A 199 12.10 -12.07 -6.73
CA ILE A 199 12.79 -10.83 -6.35
C ILE A 199 14.22 -10.81 -6.94
N GLU A 200 14.95 -11.93 -6.88
CA GLU A 200 16.28 -12.05 -7.48
C GLU A 200 16.23 -11.82 -9.00
N ALA A 201 15.26 -12.40 -9.70
CA ALA A 201 15.10 -12.22 -11.14
C ALA A 201 14.77 -10.76 -11.53
N MET A 202 14.05 -10.02 -10.69
CA MET A 202 13.70 -8.62 -10.91
C MET A 202 14.84 -7.64 -10.56
N GLN A 203 15.75 -8.02 -9.66
CA GLN A 203 16.77 -7.12 -9.09
C GLN A 203 17.52 -6.27 -10.12
N PRO A 204 18.09 -6.81 -11.22
CA PRO A 204 18.85 -5.99 -12.18
C PRO A 204 18.01 -4.90 -12.84
N TYR A 205 16.75 -5.18 -13.14
CA TYR A 205 15.83 -4.23 -13.81
C TYR A 205 15.37 -3.14 -12.84
N VAL A 206 15.16 -3.48 -11.57
CA VAL A 206 14.85 -2.52 -10.51
C VAL A 206 16.05 -1.60 -10.29
N GLU A 207 17.24 -2.14 -10.20
CA GLU A 207 18.49 -1.37 -10.02
C GLU A 207 18.73 -0.40 -11.20
N GLU A 208 18.50 -0.84 -12.43
CA GLU A 208 18.61 0.01 -13.62
C GLU A 208 17.58 1.16 -13.60
N ALA A 209 16.33 0.88 -13.26
CA ALA A 209 15.27 1.86 -13.17
C ALA A 209 15.50 2.90 -12.06
N ILE A 210 15.94 2.45 -10.88
CA ILE A 210 16.33 3.34 -9.78
C ILE A 210 17.51 4.22 -10.18
N GLU A 211 18.54 3.67 -10.83
CA GLU A 211 19.70 4.44 -11.26
C GLU A 211 19.33 5.50 -12.31
N TYR A 212 18.45 5.17 -13.26
CA TYR A 212 17.91 6.14 -14.20
C TYR A 212 17.25 7.33 -13.49
N LEU A 213 16.36 7.08 -12.52
CA LEU A 213 15.71 8.13 -11.76
C LEU A 213 16.70 8.96 -10.92
N ARG A 214 17.71 8.33 -10.33
CA ARG A 214 18.79 9.02 -9.58
C ARG A 214 19.59 9.96 -10.46
N GLN A 215 19.86 9.58 -11.70
CA GLN A 215 20.56 10.44 -12.67
C GLN A 215 19.71 11.62 -13.10
N CYS A 216 18.40 11.40 -13.30
CA CYS A 216 17.46 12.47 -13.66
C CYS A 216 17.19 13.44 -12.49
N HIS A 217 17.18 12.93 -11.24
CA HIS A 217 16.78 13.65 -10.04
C HIS A 217 17.76 13.39 -8.86
N PRO A 218 18.99 13.89 -8.94
CA PRO A 218 20.05 13.56 -7.97
C PRO A 218 19.81 14.11 -6.56
N ASP A 219 18.83 14.99 -6.38
CA ASP A 219 18.41 15.61 -5.12
C ASP A 219 17.16 14.96 -4.48
N ILE A 220 16.57 13.92 -5.11
CA ILE A 220 15.48 13.13 -4.57
C ILE A 220 15.99 11.71 -4.30
N MET A 221 15.70 11.16 -3.12
CA MET A 221 16.02 9.77 -2.83
C MET A 221 15.08 8.84 -3.58
N MET A 222 15.63 7.76 -4.14
CA MET A 222 14.91 6.76 -4.91
C MET A 222 14.95 5.41 -4.21
N THR A 223 13.83 4.69 -4.24
CA THR A 223 13.70 3.36 -3.65
C THR A 223 12.67 2.51 -4.39
N ALA A 224 12.44 1.32 -3.90
CA ALA A 224 11.31 0.44 -4.15
C ALA A 224 10.87 -0.17 -2.82
N SER A 225 9.65 -0.70 -2.72
CA SER A 225 9.24 -1.40 -1.51
C SER A 225 9.11 -2.91 -1.69
N TYR A 226 9.23 -3.60 -0.58
CA TYR A 226 9.11 -5.04 -0.44
C TYR A 226 8.38 -5.38 0.85
N THR A 227 7.68 -6.52 0.88
CA THR A 227 7.09 -7.00 2.13
C THR A 227 8.11 -7.70 3.02
N LEU A 228 7.74 -7.83 4.29
CA LEU A 228 8.47 -8.61 5.29
C LEU A 228 7.66 -9.80 5.78
N ASN A 229 6.70 -10.25 5.00
CA ASN A 229 5.81 -11.35 5.39
C ASN A 229 6.59 -12.64 5.58
N GLU A 230 7.60 -12.87 4.74
CA GLU A 230 8.45 -14.05 4.80
C GLU A 230 9.93 -13.67 4.99
N ALA A 231 10.72 -14.63 5.48
CA ALA A 231 12.17 -14.49 5.52
C ALA A 231 12.73 -14.78 4.12
N TYR A 232 13.28 -13.78 3.48
CA TYR A 232 14.07 -13.96 2.27
C TYR A 232 15.40 -13.23 2.38
N PRO A 233 16.42 -13.68 1.64
CA PRO A 233 17.74 -13.03 1.67
C PRO A 233 17.64 -11.58 1.23
N LYS A 234 18.06 -10.65 2.08
CA LYS A 234 18.09 -9.23 1.75
C LYS A 234 19.07 -8.91 0.60
N ALA A 235 19.90 -9.87 0.22
CA ALA A 235 20.77 -9.77 -0.96
C ALA A 235 19.98 -9.67 -2.29
N TYR A 236 18.72 -10.11 -2.31
CA TYR A 236 17.90 -10.09 -3.52
C TYR A 236 17.16 -8.77 -3.74
N VAL A 237 17.02 -7.93 -2.72
CA VAL A 237 16.45 -6.60 -2.91
C VAL A 237 17.45 -5.69 -3.63
N ALA A 238 16.94 -4.63 -4.29
CA ALA A 238 17.79 -3.70 -5.02
C ALA A 238 18.83 -3.03 -4.11
N ARG A 239 20.09 -3.12 -4.47
CA ARG A 239 21.23 -2.65 -3.64
C ARG A 239 21.47 -1.15 -3.71
N ASN A 240 20.94 -0.49 -4.73
CA ASN A 240 21.08 0.95 -4.95
C ASN A 240 19.94 1.79 -4.40
N MET A 241 19.04 1.19 -3.60
CA MET A 241 18.01 1.93 -2.85
C MET A 241 18.67 2.93 -1.90
N GLN A 242 18.05 4.13 -1.80
CA GLN A 242 18.50 5.20 -0.91
C GLN A 242 17.62 5.32 0.35
N VAL A 243 16.53 4.59 0.39
CA VAL A 243 15.65 4.38 1.56
C VAL A 243 15.35 2.89 1.65
N ALA A 244 15.52 2.29 2.81
CA ALA A 244 15.09 0.91 3.08
C ALA A 244 13.59 0.92 3.39
N HIS A 245 12.76 0.83 2.35
CA HIS A 245 11.31 0.91 2.47
C HIS A 245 10.71 -0.49 2.45
N PHE A 246 10.06 -0.87 3.56
CA PHE A 246 9.46 -2.18 3.74
C PHE A 246 8.05 -2.07 4.31
N HIS A 247 7.26 -3.13 4.09
CA HIS A 247 5.92 -3.32 4.67
C HIS A 247 5.95 -4.51 5.61
N LEU A 248 5.36 -4.35 6.79
CA LEU A 248 5.36 -5.38 7.82
C LEU A 248 3.95 -5.81 8.17
N TYR A 249 3.52 -6.95 7.61
CA TYR A 249 2.26 -7.59 8.00
C TYR A 249 2.54 -8.83 8.84
N ILE A 250 2.06 -8.79 10.07
CA ILE A 250 2.32 -9.86 11.05
C ILE A 250 1.33 -11.01 10.88
N LYS A 251 0.10 -10.69 10.47
CA LYS A 251 -1.05 -11.58 10.29
C LYS A 251 -1.36 -12.46 11.51
N GLY A 252 -0.52 -13.45 11.85
CA GLY A 252 -0.66 -14.27 13.06
C GLY A 252 -2.02 -14.96 13.15
N VAL A 253 -2.86 -14.52 14.09
CA VAL A 253 -4.21 -15.05 14.29
C VAL A 253 -5.09 -14.93 13.04
N LEU A 254 -4.86 -13.93 12.18
CA LEU A 254 -5.56 -13.81 10.91
C LEU A 254 -5.23 -14.97 9.96
N ASN A 255 -3.99 -15.48 9.97
CA ASN A 255 -3.65 -16.67 9.19
C ASN A 255 -4.43 -17.88 9.66
N GLU A 256 -4.61 -18.07 10.97
CA GLU A 256 -5.44 -19.17 11.51
C GLU A 256 -6.87 -19.10 10.97
N LEU A 257 -7.47 -17.90 10.93
CA LEU A 257 -8.79 -17.71 10.36
C LEU A 257 -8.80 -18.06 8.85
N MET A 258 -7.82 -17.59 8.10
CA MET A 258 -7.73 -17.83 6.64
C MET A 258 -7.54 -19.33 6.35
N GLU A 259 -6.72 -20.01 7.11
CA GLU A 259 -6.50 -21.48 7.03
C GLU A 259 -7.78 -22.25 7.40
N ALA A 260 -8.42 -21.91 8.52
CA ALA A 260 -9.69 -22.52 8.94
C ALA A 260 -10.80 -22.30 7.90
N ALA A 261 -10.80 -21.17 7.22
CA ALA A 261 -11.72 -20.88 6.13
C ALA A 261 -11.34 -21.56 4.80
N ALA A 262 -10.19 -22.24 4.72
CA ALA A 262 -9.68 -22.88 3.51
C ALA A 262 -9.67 -21.94 2.28
N LEU A 263 -9.19 -20.71 2.47
CA LEU A 263 -9.25 -19.68 1.42
C LEU A 263 -8.32 -19.98 0.24
N ASP A 264 -7.17 -20.60 0.52
CA ASP A 264 -6.14 -20.94 -0.47
C ASP A 264 -6.24 -22.37 -1.00
N ASP A 265 -7.16 -23.20 -0.47
CA ASP A 265 -7.37 -24.58 -0.90
C ASP A 265 -8.60 -24.70 -1.80
N GLU A 266 -8.42 -24.54 -3.10
CA GLU A 266 -9.51 -24.60 -4.07
C GLU A 266 -10.23 -25.96 -4.13
N LEU A 267 -9.60 -27.03 -3.63
CA LEU A 267 -10.17 -28.38 -3.61
C LEU A 267 -11.04 -28.61 -2.36
N ALA A 268 -10.83 -27.84 -1.30
CA ALA A 268 -11.64 -27.96 -0.08
C ALA A 268 -13.09 -27.50 -0.32
N PRO A 269 -14.08 -28.11 0.37
CA PRO A 269 -15.46 -27.62 0.33
C PRO A 269 -15.55 -26.16 0.82
N PHE A 270 -16.27 -25.29 0.08
CA PHE A 270 -16.45 -23.90 0.45
C PHE A 270 -17.88 -23.42 0.16
N PRO A 271 -18.54 -22.68 1.09
CA PRO A 271 -18.09 -22.42 2.45
C PRO A 271 -18.14 -23.69 3.29
N ASN A 272 -17.08 -23.93 4.08
CA ASN A 272 -17.07 -25.01 5.06
C ASN A 272 -17.89 -24.62 6.31
N PRO A 273 -18.13 -25.54 7.30
CA PRO A 273 -18.92 -25.22 8.49
C PRO A 273 -18.39 -24.02 9.30
N PHE A 274 -17.08 -23.82 9.32
CA PHE A 274 -16.46 -22.66 9.97
C PHE A 274 -16.83 -21.37 9.27
N VAL A 275 -16.64 -21.30 7.96
CA VAL A 275 -17.05 -20.11 7.17
C VAL A 275 -18.54 -19.83 7.32
N GLN A 276 -19.39 -20.89 7.29
CA GLN A 276 -20.83 -20.72 7.48
C GLN A 276 -21.17 -20.07 8.83
N SER A 277 -20.43 -20.38 9.89
CA SER A 277 -20.64 -19.73 11.20
C SER A 277 -20.24 -18.26 11.26
N LEU A 278 -19.42 -17.81 10.32
CA LEU A 278 -19.00 -16.41 10.20
C LEU A 278 -19.92 -15.57 9.32
N LEU A 279 -20.78 -16.20 8.49
CA LEU A 279 -21.60 -15.47 7.53
C LEU A 279 -22.84 -14.86 8.19
N ARG A 280 -23.26 -13.72 7.63
CA ARG A 280 -24.55 -13.14 7.94
C ARG A 280 -25.69 -14.05 7.45
N GLU A 281 -26.85 -13.95 8.08
CA GLU A 281 -28.04 -14.76 7.74
C GLU A 281 -28.51 -14.55 6.30
N ASP A 282 -28.28 -13.35 5.72
CA ASP A 282 -28.67 -12.99 4.37
C ASP A 282 -27.65 -13.36 3.29
N ALA A 283 -26.55 -14.03 3.65
CA ALA A 283 -25.52 -14.43 2.70
C ALA A 283 -26.05 -15.43 1.66
N PRO A 284 -25.88 -15.17 0.36
CA PRO A 284 -26.30 -16.11 -0.67
C PRO A 284 -25.39 -17.35 -0.67
N PRO A 285 -25.89 -18.52 -1.07
CA PRO A 285 -25.02 -19.69 -1.28
C PRO A 285 -23.86 -19.35 -2.24
N PHE A 286 -22.63 -19.67 -1.86
CA PHE A 286 -21.43 -19.39 -2.69
C PHE A 286 -21.56 -19.92 -4.13
N THR A 287 -22.18 -21.09 -4.31
CA THR A 287 -22.40 -21.70 -5.63
C THR A 287 -23.38 -20.91 -6.52
N LYS A 288 -24.15 -19.97 -5.94
CA LYS A 288 -25.07 -19.09 -6.67
C LYS A 288 -24.59 -17.65 -6.69
N TRP A 289 -23.54 -17.33 -5.95
CA TRP A 289 -22.99 -15.99 -5.90
C TRP A 289 -21.97 -15.80 -7.01
N THR A 290 -22.02 -14.67 -7.64
CA THR A 290 -21.06 -14.22 -8.65
C THR A 290 -20.75 -12.75 -8.38
N LEU A 291 -19.62 -12.28 -8.84
CA LEU A 291 -19.35 -10.84 -8.83
C LEU A 291 -20.44 -10.11 -9.61
N PRO A 292 -20.93 -8.98 -9.09
CA PRO A 292 -21.87 -8.14 -9.85
C PRO A 292 -21.29 -7.77 -11.22
N PRO A 293 -22.13 -7.59 -12.24
CA PRO A 293 -21.67 -7.16 -13.56
C PRO A 293 -20.79 -5.88 -13.48
N GLY A 294 -19.67 -5.89 -14.18
CA GLY A 294 -18.71 -4.77 -14.18
C GLY A 294 -17.74 -4.75 -12.99
N GLN A 295 -17.78 -5.72 -12.08
CA GLN A 295 -16.90 -5.79 -10.91
C GLN A 295 -15.76 -6.82 -11.03
N ASN A 296 -15.43 -7.28 -12.24
CA ASN A 296 -14.28 -8.16 -12.46
C ASN A 296 -12.93 -7.54 -12.03
N TRP A 297 -12.87 -6.21 -11.96
CA TRP A 297 -11.73 -5.47 -11.45
C TRP A 297 -11.31 -5.92 -10.03
N ARG A 298 -12.22 -6.44 -9.24
CA ARG A 298 -11.93 -6.95 -7.89
C ARG A 298 -11.01 -8.17 -7.91
N MET A 299 -11.10 -8.98 -8.94
CA MET A 299 -10.18 -10.12 -9.16
C MET A 299 -8.87 -9.67 -9.81
N GLU A 300 -8.93 -8.67 -10.68
CA GLU A 300 -7.79 -8.21 -11.45
C GLU A 300 -6.85 -7.31 -10.64
N GLY A 301 -7.43 -6.53 -9.73
CA GLY A 301 -6.71 -5.58 -8.88
C GLY A 301 -6.24 -6.14 -7.54
N ASN A 302 -6.42 -7.44 -7.28
CA ASN A 302 -6.19 -7.98 -5.96
C ASN A 302 -5.61 -9.40 -6.05
N PRO A 303 -4.56 -9.73 -5.29
CA PRO A 303 -4.05 -11.09 -5.21
C PRO A 303 -4.98 -12.05 -4.45
N VAL A 304 -6.14 -11.58 -3.97
CA VAL A 304 -7.08 -12.43 -3.22
C VAL A 304 -8.05 -13.16 -4.16
N GLY A 305 -8.30 -14.42 -3.87
CA GLY A 305 -9.22 -15.24 -4.63
C GLY A 305 -10.70 -14.95 -4.35
N MET A 306 -11.59 -15.54 -5.17
CA MET A 306 -13.05 -15.40 -5.06
C MET A 306 -13.61 -15.74 -3.68
N ARG A 307 -13.00 -16.70 -2.97
CA ARG A 307 -13.42 -17.12 -1.62
C ARG A 307 -13.25 -15.99 -0.61
N LEU A 308 -12.11 -15.29 -0.64
CA LEU A 308 -11.88 -14.16 0.27
C LEU A 308 -12.79 -12.98 -0.08
N ILE A 309 -13.00 -12.69 -1.37
CA ILE A 309 -13.93 -11.63 -1.80
C ILE A 309 -15.35 -11.94 -1.31
N TYR A 310 -15.83 -13.17 -1.49
CA TYR A 310 -17.13 -13.59 -0.97
C TYR A 310 -17.20 -13.47 0.54
N LEU A 311 -16.18 -13.94 1.25
CA LEU A 311 -16.13 -13.87 2.71
C LEU A 311 -16.21 -12.41 3.19
N HIS A 312 -15.42 -11.52 2.61
CA HIS A 312 -15.47 -10.10 2.98
C HIS A 312 -16.81 -9.43 2.67
N ASP A 313 -17.51 -9.84 1.60
CA ASP A 313 -18.83 -9.30 1.26
C ASP A 313 -19.92 -9.77 2.24
N TRP A 314 -19.80 -10.98 2.76
CA TRP A 314 -20.90 -11.64 3.46
C TRP A 314 -20.62 -12.03 4.91
N VAL A 315 -19.41 -11.81 5.40
CA VAL A 315 -19.07 -12.06 6.80
C VAL A 315 -19.85 -11.11 7.71
N ASP A 316 -20.24 -11.61 8.88
CA ASP A 316 -20.63 -10.80 10.02
C ASP A 316 -19.34 -10.25 10.66
N PRO A 317 -19.11 -8.93 10.67
CA PRO A 317 -17.90 -8.35 11.23
C PRO A 317 -17.70 -8.66 12.72
N ASP A 318 -18.79 -8.81 13.48
CA ASP A 318 -18.72 -9.12 14.91
C ASP A 318 -18.24 -10.57 15.12
N GLN A 319 -18.69 -11.52 14.28
CA GLN A 319 -18.19 -12.91 14.32
C GLN A 319 -16.74 -13.02 13.89
N TRP A 320 -16.33 -12.22 12.90
CA TRP A 320 -14.93 -12.11 12.47
C TRP A 320 -14.04 -11.63 13.62
N ASP A 321 -14.42 -10.52 14.25
CA ASP A 321 -13.65 -9.93 15.35
C ASP A 321 -13.65 -10.85 16.57
N LEU A 322 -14.78 -11.46 16.92
CA LEU A 322 -14.89 -12.39 18.03
C LEU A 322 -13.92 -13.55 17.90
N PHE A 323 -13.83 -14.17 16.72
CA PHE A 323 -12.86 -15.23 16.46
C PHE A 323 -11.42 -14.75 16.69
N LEU A 324 -11.07 -13.59 16.12
CA LEU A 324 -9.72 -13.05 16.24
C LEU A 324 -9.36 -12.70 17.70
N TYR A 325 -10.27 -12.10 18.44
CA TYR A 325 -10.05 -11.79 19.86
C TYR A 325 -9.93 -13.05 20.73
N ASP A 326 -10.77 -14.07 20.49
CA ASP A 326 -10.76 -15.32 21.23
C ASP A 326 -9.42 -16.06 21.04
N ARG A 327 -8.92 -16.09 19.81
CA ARG A 327 -7.71 -16.84 19.43
C ARG A 327 -6.41 -16.05 19.60
N TYR A 328 -6.46 -14.71 19.72
CA TYR A 328 -5.26 -13.88 19.78
C TYR A 328 -4.27 -14.30 20.86
N GLY A 329 -4.77 -14.74 22.03
CA GLY A 329 -3.91 -15.15 23.15
C GLY A 329 -2.89 -16.21 22.77
N ASP A 330 -3.26 -17.16 21.94
CA ASP A 330 -2.41 -18.26 21.48
C ASP A 330 -1.33 -17.79 20.50
N HIS A 331 -1.60 -16.73 19.75
CA HIS A 331 -0.71 -16.18 18.72
C HIS A 331 0.16 -15.02 19.21
N LYS A 332 -0.20 -14.38 20.32
CA LYS A 332 0.42 -13.12 20.78
C LYS A 332 1.94 -13.15 20.76
N MET A 333 2.55 -14.16 21.40
CA MET A 333 4.01 -14.22 21.52
C MET A 333 4.69 -14.44 20.17
N ALA A 334 4.14 -15.30 19.32
CA ALA A 334 4.66 -15.54 17.98
C ALA A 334 4.56 -14.28 17.10
N MET A 335 3.46 -13.53 17.19
CA MET A 335 3.27 -12.27 16.48
C MET A 335 4.30 -11.22 16.90
N LEU A 336 4.54 -11.04 18.20
CA LEU A 336 5.54 -10.09 18.69
C LEU A 336 6.95 -10.51 18.30
N GLN A 337 7.27 -11.81 18.42
CA GLN A 337 8.57 -12.33 17.99
C GLN A 337 8.81 -12.14 16.49
N LYS A 338 7.78 -12.33 15.65
CA LYS A 338 7.87 -12.05 14.21
C LYS A 338 8.19 -10.58 13.98
N ALA A 339 7.50 -9.66 14.68
CA ALA A 339 7.77 -8.24 14.58
C ALA A 339 9.23 -7.92 14.96
N ASP A 340 9.71 -8.41 16.10
CA ASP A 340 11.09 -8.20 16.55
C ASP A 340 12.10 -8.68 15.51
N THR A 341 11.94 -9.93 15.07
CA THR A 341 12.86 -10.55 14.10
C THR A 341 12.92 -9.74 12.81
N ARG A 342 11.78 -9.33 12.26
CA ARG A 342 11.74 -8.60 10.98
C ARG A 342 12.35 -7.20 11.10
N LEU A 343 12.06 -6.48 12.17
CA LEU A 343 12.60 -5.13 12.38
C LEU A 343 14.12 -5.17 12.63
N GLU A 344 14.60 -6.15 13.39
CA GLU A 344 16.03 -6.37 13.64
C GLU A 344 16.77 -6.79 12.36
N GLU A 345 16.20 -7.66 11.53
CA GLU A 345 16.76 -8.05 10.23
C GLU A 345 16.98 -6.85 9.30
N ILE A 346 16.02 -5.91 9.22
CA ILE A 346 16.18 -4.70 8.41
C ILE A 346 17.25 -3.80 9.02
N HIS A 347 17.21 -3.58 10.33
CA HIS A 347 18.18 -2.73 11.02
C HIS A 347 19.59 -3.24 10.80
N GLU A 348 19.85 -4.53 10.95
CA GLU A 348 21.17 -5.12 10.71
C GLU A 348 21.58 -5.03 9.24
N TRP A 349 20.65 -5.27 8.30
CA TRP A 349 20.92 -5.15 6.86
C TRP A 349 21.34 -3.74 6.47
N THR A 350 20.72 -2.69 7.05
CA THR A 350 21.03 -1.30 6.74
C THR A 350 22.24 -0.74 7.50
N ARG A 351 22.71 -1.43 8.52
CA ARG A 351 23.76 -0.94 9.44
C ARG A 351 25.05 -0.51 8.73
N HIS A 352 25.42 -1.20 7.66
CA HIS A 352 26.64 -0.89 6.90
C HIS A 352 26.42 0.19 5.83
N SER A 353 25.24 0.28 5.25
CA SER A 353 24.91 1.28 4.22
C SER A 353 24.53 2.64 4.82
N GLY A 354 24.02 2.66 6.03
CA GLY A 354 23.52 3.86 6.70
C GLY A 354 22.32 4.52 5.99
N ILE A 355 21.61 3.78 5.13
CA ILE A 355 20.38 4.28 4.49
C ILE A 355 19.25 4.33 5.52
N PRO A 356 18.35 5.36 5.46
CA PRO A 356 17.25 5.47 6.39
C PRO A 356 16.23 4.36 6.18
N ILE A 357 15.59 3.91 7.28
CA ILE A 357 14.61 2.84 7.27
C ILE A 357 13.20 3.43 7.39
N VAL A 358 12.29 2.94 6.57
CA VAL A 358 10.86 3.29 6.61
C VAL A 358 10.01 2.02 6.61
N ILE A 359 9.00 1.97 7.49
CA ILE A 359 7.89 1.03 7.39
C ILE A 359 6.69 1.80 6.83
N GLY A 360 6.33 1.50 5.59
CA GLY A 360 5.29 2.20 4.84
C GLY A 360 3.89 1.64 5.02
N GLU A 361 3.77 0.36 5.40
CA GLU A 361 2.50 -0.34 5.63
C GLU A 361 2.62 -1.36 6.78
N GLY A 362 1.50 -1.65 7.41
CA GLY A 362 1.35 -2.65 8.48
C GLY A 362 0.04 -2.43 9.28
N TYR A 363 -0.30 -3.27 10.24
CA TYR A 363 0.54 -4.35 10.80
C TYR A 363 -0.21 -5.69 10.88
N VAL A 364 -1.56 -5.70 10.96
CA VAL A 364 -2.31 -6.95 11.10
C VAL A 364 -2.57 -7.59 9.74
N GLY A 365 -3.21 -6.89 8.84
CA GLY A 365 -3.53 -7.36 7.49
C GLY A 365 -4.99 -7.13 7.12
N TYR A 366 -5.49 -7.92 6.17
CA TYR A 366 -6.80 -7.73 5.56
C TYR A 366 -7.95 -8.06 6.51
N THR A 367 -8.77 -7.06 6.84
CA THR A 367 -10.00 -7.22 7.60
C THR A 367 -11.21 -6.67 6.83
N PRO A 368 -12.42 -7.18 7.03
CA PRO A 368 -13.63 -6.63 6.43
C PRO A 368 -13.85 -5.15 6.82
N LEU A 369 -14.57 -4.40 5.98
CA LEU A 369 -14.73 -2.94 6.14
C LEU A 369 -15.20 -2.52 7.54
N HIS A 370 -16.11 -3.26 8.14
CA HIS A 370 -16.69 -2.92 9.45
C HIS A 370 -16.12 -3.71 10.62
N ALA A 371 -15.14 -4.61 10.38
CA ALA A 371 -14.42 -5.28 11.45
C ALA A 371 -13.50 -4.28 12.17
N GLN A 372 -13.31 -4.46 13.46
CA GLN A 372 -12.61 -3.52 14.33
C GLN A 372 -11.37 -4.09 15.01
N PHE A 373 -11.00 -5.34 14.72
CA PHE A 373 -9.87 -5.98 15.39
C PHE A 373 -8.57 -5.18 15.25
N GLU A 374 -8.28 -4.66 14.05
CA GLU A 374 -7.06 -3.89 13.80
C GLU A 374 -7.10 -2.50 14.46
N GLU A 375 -8.27 -1.89 14.56
CA GLU A 375 -8.50 -0.57 15.16
C GLU A 375 -8.79 -0.65 16.66
N GLY A 376 -9.04 -1.85 17.13
CA GLY A 376 -9.35 -2.14 18.53
C GLY A 376 -8.11 -2.30 19.40
N PRO A 377 -8.31 -2.72 20.65
CA PRO A 377 -7.23 -2.80 21.66
C PRO A 377 -6.05 -3.66 21.23
N VAL A 378 -6.30 -4.78 20.54
CA VAL A 378 -5.26 -5.73 20.13
C VAL A 378 -4.45 -5.18 18.95
N GLY A 379 -5.12 -4.71 17.88
CA GLY A 379 -4.43 -4.11 16.74
C GLY A 379 -3.63 -2.87 17.13
N LYS A 380 -4.20 -2.01 17.97
CA LYS A 380 -3.46 -0.88 18.56
C LYS A 380 -2.25 -1.32 19.37
N PHE A 381 -2.38 -2.35 20.21
CA PHE A 381 -1.25 -2.87 20.98
C PHE A 381 -0.12 -3.38 20.06
N ILE A 382 -0.47 -4.10 18.99
CA ILE A 382 0.51 -4.60 18.00
C ILE A 382 1.21 -3.40 17.34
N ALA A 383 0.45 -2.42 16.85
CA ALA A 383 0.99 -1.21 16.25
C ALA A 383 1.92 -0.46 17.22
N GLU A 384 1.48 -0.22 18.45
CA GLU A 384 2.27 0.43 19.51
C GLU A 384 3.57 -0.29 19.81
N TYR A 385 3.54 -1.62 19.82
CA TYR A 385 4.73 -2.44 20.03
C TYR A 385 5.74 -2.24 18.90
N VAL A 386 5.27 -2.34 17.65
CA VAL A 386 6.11 -2.17 16.45
C VAL A 386 6.69 -0.75 16.39
N LEU A 387 5.87 0.27 16.66
CA LEU A 387 6.32 1.67 16.67
C LEU A 387 7.43 1.91 17.71
N ARG A 388 7.27 1.39 18.94
CA ARG A 388 8.31 1.49 19.97
C ARG A 388 9.61 0.81 19.57
N LYS A 389 9.51 -0.40 19.01
CA LYS A 389 10.68 -1.16 18.56
C LYS A 389 11.37 -0.45 17.40
N GLY A 390 10.65 0.00 16.38
CA GLY A 390 11.22 0.72 15.23
C GLY A 390 11.91 2.02 15.64
N MET A 391 11.29 2.81 16.53
CA MET A 391 11.93 4.02 17.04
C MET A 391 13.18 3.72 17.89
N ALA A 392 13.17 2.67 18.71
CA ALA A 392 14.35 2.24 19.47
C ALA A 392 15.49 1.76 18.57
N LEU A 393 15.18 1.24 17.38
CA LEU A 393 16.15 0.85 16.36
C LEU A 393 16.56 2.04 15.45
N GLY A 394 16.06 3.24 15.69
CA GLY A 394 16.44 4.45 14.95
C GLY A 394 15.78 4.60 13.58
N PHE A 395 14.65 3.97 13.31
CA PHE A 395 13.95 4.09 12.03
C PHE A 395 13.58 5.56 11.75
N TRP A 396 13.70 5.95 10.49
CA TRP A 396 13.44 7.32 10.06
C TRP A 396 11.95 7.64 9.94
N GLY A 397 11.17 6.69 9.42
CA GLY A 397 9.74 6.90 9.24
C GLY A 397 8.91 5.64 9.48
N MET A 398 7.71 5.84 9.98
CA MET A 398 6.75 4.75 10.17
C MET A 398 5.32 5.23 9.92
N THR A 399 4.51 4.36 9.30
CA THR A 399 3.06 4.48 9.38
C THR A 399 2.58 4.00 10.74
N LEU A 400 1.52 4.60 11.26
CA LEU A 400 0.89 4.11 12.50
C LEU A 400 0.17 2.77 12.27
N CYS A 401 -0.49 2.68 11.13
CA CYS A 401 -1.22 1.52 10.63
C CYS A 401 -1.66 1.86 9.20
N SER A 402 -1.75 0.88 8.31
CA SER A 402 -2.24 1.09 6.94
C SER A 402 -3.65 1.71 6.89
N ASN A 403 -4.48 1.42 7.90
CA ASN A 403 -5.85 1.95 8.00
C ASN A 403 -5.95 3.33 8.66
N CYS A 404 -4.84 3.98 9.01
CA CYS A 404 -4.85 5.35 9.50
C CYS A 404 -4.84 6.35 8.34
N ALA A 405 -5.93 6.37 7.57
CA ALA A 405 -6.12 7.24 6.40
C ALA A 405 -7.57 7.74 6.31
N PRO A 406 -7.83 8.85 5.60
CA PRO A 406 -9.16 9.49 5.55
C PRO A 406 -10.31 8.59 5.09
N HIS A 407 -10.04 7.56 4.32
CA HIS A 407 -11.03 6.62 3.79
C HIS A 407 -11.28 5.41 4.70
N HIS A 408 -10.68 5.39 5.91
CA HIS A 408 -10.88 4.33 6.89
C HIS A 408 -11.51 4.84 8.19
N PRO A 409 -12.33 4.05 8.88
CA PRO A 409 -12.92 4.42 10.17
C PRO A 409 -11.88 4.77 11.24
N PHE A 410 -10.70 4.17 11.21
CA PHE A 410 -9.60 4.45 12.14
C PHE A 410 -9.12 5.92 12.10
N TRP A 411 -9.36 6.62 11.00
CA TRP A 411 -9.08 8.07 10.90
C TRP A 411 -9.75 8.89 11.98
N ASN A 412 -10.87 8.42 12.52
CA ASN A 412 -11.63 9.12 13.55
C ASN A 412 -11.01 9.03 14.95
N ASP A 413 -10.04 8.13 15.20
CA ASP A 413 -9.31 8.12 16.49
C ASP A 413 -8.15 9.12 16.50
N ILE A 414 -8.51 10.40 16.53
CA ILE A 414 -7.57 11.53 16.50
C ILE A 414 -6.59 11.48 17.66
N ALA A 415 -7.08 11.14 18.86
CA ALA A 415 -6.28 11.18 20.07
C ALA A 415 -5.14 10.15 20.02
N TRP A 416 -5.42 8.92 19.58
CA TRP A 416 -4.44 7.86 19.44
C TRP A 416 -3.40 8.19 18.36
N GLN A 417 -3.85 8.65 17.18
CA GLN A 417 -2.97 9.04 16.08
C GLN A 417 -2.03 10.18 16.49
N ARG A 418 -2.58 11.23 17.10
CA ARG A 418 -1.78 12.38 17.60
C ARG A 418 -0.72 11.94 18.61
N LYS A 419 -1.09 11.12 19.58
CA LYS A 419 -0.18 10.58 20.59
C LYS A 419 1.01 9.86 19.96
N TRP A 420 0.74 8.96 19.01
CA TRP A 420 1.78 8.11 18.44
C TRP A 420 2.62 8.84 17.38
N ASN A 421 2.05 9.75 16.61
CA ASN A 421 2.82 10.63 15.74
C ASN A 421 3.75 11.53 16.55
N GLN A 422 3.30 12.09 17.66
CA GLN A 422 4.16 12.85 18.58
C GLN A 422 5.27 11.99 19.19
N PHE A 423 4.99 10.73 19.52
CA PHE A 423 6.01 9.79 19.99
C PHE A 423 7.10 9.58 18.92
N ILE A 424 6.74 9.37 17.66
CA ILE A 424 7.70 9.23 16.55
C ILE A 424 8.53 10.52 16.40
N LEU A 425 7.88 11.68 16.31
CA LEU A 425 8.55 12.97 16.09
C LEU A 425 9.53 13.34 17.20
N ASN A 426 9.27 12.91 18.44
CA ASN A 426 10.10 13.18 19.60
C ASN A 426 11.15 12.09 19.88
N SER A 427 11.19 11.03 19.09
CA SER A 427 12.21 9.97 19.23
C SER A 427 13.57 10.42 18.71
N ASP A 428 14.64 9.90 19.30
CA ASP A 428 16.04 10.23 18.94
C ASP A 428 16.48 9.68 17.58
#